data_7e6ef83322b08df37204de8a7f7f5d31
#
_entry.id   7e6ef83322b08df37204de8a7f7f5d31
#
_cell.length_a   1.000
_cell.length_b   1.000
_cell.length_c   1.000
_cell.angle_alpha   90.00
_cell.angle_beta   90.00
_cell.angle_gamma   90.00
#
_symmetry.space_group_name_H-M   'P 1'
#
loop_
_entity.id
_entity.type
_entity.pdbx_description
1 polymer ?
#
loop_
_entity_poly.entity_id
_entity_poly.type
_entity_poly.pdbx_seq_one_letter_code
_entity_poly.pdbx_strand_id
1 'polypeptide(L)'
;GKPQRKPVDFFVWETFRDGSWQPQISMRAGEILAALGTPGQVDGVWSDILRSNAMQSRFELDGEIIAYKNIQELMKHRIALMEYGNHTEICENLTNEENILLPTYPRICSAFGFYQKQQKYILEDNFLGLDRRDIELLNPETEAWKIGIYRYKLFHPRVLILKNMLQNLNVREVAWLKRELREIVGRGSSVLLLENESKVCVDVADRLEVIA
;
A
#
# COMPACT_ATOMS: atom_id res chain seq x y z
N GLY A 1 -27.64 3.62 -29.75
CA GLY A 1 -27.12 2.97 -28.54
C GLY A 1 -26.37 4.00 -27.72
N LYS A 2 -26.76 4.23 -26.47
CA LYS A 2 -25.98 5.04 -25.53
C LYS A 2 -24.62 4.36 -25.35
N PRO A 3 -23.49 5.07 -25.39
CA PRO A 3 -22.21 4.48 -25.10
C PRO A 3 -22.27 3.91 -23.67
N GLN A 4 -22.01 2.62 -23.52
CA GLN A 4 -21.82 2.02 -22.20
C GLN A 4 -20.66 2.77 -21.55
N ARG A 5 -20.95 3.51 -20.48
CA ARG A 5 -19.89 4.04 -19.61
C ARG A 5 -19.07 2.84 -19.14
N LYS A 6 -17.79 2.81 -19.51
CA LYS A 6 -16.84 1.92 -18.85
C LYS A 6 -16.96 2.17 -17.35
N PRO A 7 -16.92 1.13 -16.50
CA PRO A 7 -16.86 1.35 -15.07
C PRO A 7 -15.70 2.32 -14.83
N VAL A 8 -15.97 3.39 -14.08
CA VAL A 8 -14.97 4.43 -13.77
C VAL A 8 -13.91 3.75 -12.93
N ASP A 9 -12.70 3.64 -13.45
CA ASP A 9 -11.57 3.11 -12.69
C ASP A 9 -11.36 4.03 -11.49
N PHE A 10 -11.31 3.43 -10.30
CA PHE A 10 -11.16 4.16 -9.04
C PHE A 10 -9.78 4.80 -8.90
N PHE A 11 -8.74 4.10 -9.34
CA PHE A 11 -7.36 4.50 -9.23
C PHE A 11 -6.64 4.20 -10.53
N VAL A 12 -5.97 5.20 -11.08
CA VAL A 12 -5.24 5.09 -12.34
C VAL A 12 -3.85 5.69 -12.17
N TRP A 13 -2.84 4.95 -12.59
CA TRP A 13 -1.50 5.46 -12.82
C TRP A 13 -1.33 5.73 -14.30
N GLU A 14 -1.09 6.98 -14.66
CA GLU A 14 -0.96 7.45 -16.03
C GLU A 14 0.43 7.99 -16.31
N THR A 15 0.89 7.81 -17.52
CA THR A 15 2.09 8.47 -18.05
C THR A 15 1.78 9.30 -19.28
N PHE A 16 2.52 10.40 -19.42
CA PHE A 16 2.41 11.26 -20.61
C PHE A 16 3.33 10.72 -21.69
N ARG A 17 2.74 10.26 -22.80
CA ARG A 17 3.45 9.74 -23.96
C ARG A 17 2.76 10.21 -25.24
N ASP A 18 3.55 10.56 -26.26
CA ASP A 18 3.04 10.93 -27.59
C ASP A 18 1.97 12.03 -27.56
N GLY A 19 2.14 13.01 -26.67
CA GLY A 19 1.24 14.15 -26.55
C GLY A 19 -0.07 13.89 -25.80
N SER A 20 -0.21 12.74 -25.13
CA SER A 20 -1.41 12.41 -24.35
C SER A 20 -1.10 11.63 -23.06
N TRP A 21 -2.02 11.72 -22.10
CA TRP A 21 -2.00 10.90 -20.91
C TRP A 21 -2.54 9.51 -21.23
N GLN A 22 -1.75 8.50 -20.92
CA GLN A 22 -2.08 7.09 -21.17
C GLN A 22 -2.09 6.29 -19.88
N PRO A 23 -3.17 5.54 -19.58
CA PRO A 23 -3.23 4.71 -18.39
C PRO A 23 -2.25 3.54 -18.53
N GLN A 24 -1.42 3.32 -17.52
CA GLN A 24 -0.54 2.17 -17.41
C GLN A 24 -1.09 1.12 -16.45
N ILE A 25 -1.75 1.55 -15.38
CA ILE A 25 -2.35 0.70 -14.36
C ILE A 25 -3.71 1.29 -14.02
N SER A 26 -4.75 0.47 -14.10
CA SER A 26 -6.11 0.87 -13.74
C SER A 26 -6.69 -0.10 -12.72
N MET A 27 -7.15 0.41 -11.59
CA MET A 27 -7.64 -0.38 -10.48
C MET A 27 -9.06 0.01 -10.08
N ARG A 28 -9.85 -0.98 -9.67
CA ARG A 28 -11.19 -0.78 -9.13
C ARG A 28 -11.15 -0.64 -7.61
N ALA A 29 -12.12 0.07 -7.06
CA ALA A 29 -12.25 0.18 -5.62
C ALA A 29 -12.47 -1.19 -4.95
N GLY A 30 -11.76 -1.43 -3.86
CA GLY A 30 -11.92 -2.63 -3.04
C GLY A 30 -11.35 -3.92 -3.64
N GLU A 31 -10.46 -3.83 -4.64
CA GLU A 31 -9.79 -5.00 -5.19
C GLU A 31 -8.32 -5.11 -4.76
N ILE A 32 -7.79 -6.32 -4.87
CA ILE A 32 -6.36 -6.59 -4.89
C ILE A 32 -5.98 -6.82 -6.35
N LEU A 33 -5.28 -5.86 -6.95
CA LEU A 33 -4.77 -5.93 -8.31
C LEU A 33 -3.28 -6.27 -8.29
N ALA A 34 -2.86 -7.25 -9.07
CA ALA A 34 -1.45 -7.45 -9.38
C ALA A 34 -1.13 -6.85 -10.76
N ALA A 35 -0.31 -5.83 -10.78
CA ALA A 35 0.25 -5.27 -12.00
C ALA A 35 1.60 -5.91 -12.28
N LEU A 36 1.69 -6.60 -13.40
CA LEU A 36 2.82 -7.43 -13.79
C LEU A 36 3.66 -6.74 -14.85
N GLY A 37 4.96 -6.76 -14.66
CA GLY A 37 5.91 -6.25 -15.63
C GLY A 37 7.27 -6.91 -15.50
N THR A 38 8.16 -6.62 -16.42
CA THR A 38 9.58 -6.96 -16.25
C THR A 38 10.13 -6.27 -15.01
N PRO A 39 11.23 -6.74 -14.40
CA PRO A 39 11.87 -6.03 -13.29
C PRO A 39 12.13 -4.55 -13.60
N GLY A 40 12.57 -4.23 -14.82
CA GLY A 40 12.78 -2.85 -15.25
C GLY A 40 11.51 -2.02 -15.35
N GLN A 41 10.40 -2.60 -15.78
CA GLN A 41 9.11 -1.91 -15.82
C GLN A 41 8.57 -1.63 -14.41
N VAL A 42 8.65 -2.61 -13.52
CA VAL A 42 8.24 -2.46 -12.11
C VAL A 42 9.08 -1.40 -11.42
N ASP A 43 10.40 -1.45 -11.57
CA ASP A 43 11.32 -0.45 -11.01
C ASP A 43 11.07 0.93 -11.60
N GLY A 44 10.76 1.01 -12.89
CA GLY A 44 10.43 2.27 -13.57
C GLY A 44 9.18 2.92 -13.01
N VAL A 45 8.09 2.17 -12.86
CA VAL A 45 6.85 2.67 -12.24
C VAL A 45 7.10 3.13 -10.82
N TRP A 46 7.81 2.33 -10.02
CA TRP A 46 8.15 2.67 -8.63
C TRP A 46 8.97 3.96 -8.53
N SER A 47 10.01 4.09 -9.36
CA SER A 47 10.84 5.30 -9.41
C SER A 47 10.03 6.53 -9.81
N ASP A 48 9.13 6.41 -10.77
CA ASP A 48 8.28 7.52 -11.22
C ASP A 48 7.30 7.95 -10.12
N ILE A 49 6.74 7.01 -9.38
CA ILE A 49 5.92 7.30 -8.19
C ILE A 49 6.73 8.08 -7.15
N LEU A 50 7.94 7.64 -6.84
CA LEU A 50 8.80 8.26 -5.83
C LEU A 50 9.28 9.66 -6.23
N ARG A 51 9.55 9.88 -7.53
CA ARG A 51 10.01 11.17 -8.06
C ARG A 51 8.93 12.23 -8.14
N SER A 52 7.67 11.83 -8.19
CA SER A 52 6.53 12.74 -8.33
C SER A 52 6.63 13.72 -9.49
N ASN A 53 7.11 13.28 -10.65
CA ASN A 53 7.24 14.14 -11.82
C ASN A 53 5.87 14.34 -12.49
N ALA A 54 5.13 15.35 -12.04
CA ALA A 54 3.77 15.66 -12.49
C ALA A 54 3.65 15.97 -14.00
N MET A 55 4.76 16.20 -14.68
CA MET A 55 4.77 16.43 -16.13
C MET A 55 4.83 15.13 -16.94
N GLN A 56 5.26 14.03 -16.33
CA GLN A 56 5.47 12.75 -17.01
C GLN A 56 4.58 11.63 -16.50
N SER A 57 4.16 11.69 -15.25
CA SER A 57 3.34 10.68 -14.62
C SER A 57 2.45 11.25 -13.52
N ARG A 58 1.31 10.61 -13.27
CA ARG A 58 0.37 11.08 -12.26
C ARG A 58 -0.56 9.98 -11.78
N PHE A 59 -1.10 10.18 -10.57
CA PHE A 59 -2.23 9.43 -10.07
C PHE A 59 -3.55 10.18 -10.33
N GLU A 60 -4.55 9.42 -10.73
CA GLU A 60 -5.94 9.81 -10.64
C GLU A 60 -6.63 8.89 -9.63
N LEU A 61 -7.27 9.48 -8.64
CA LEU A 61 -7.96 8.76 -7.58
C LEU A 61 -9.39 9.28 -7.48
N ASP A 62 -10.35 8.41 -7.75
CA ASP A 62 -11.78 8.74 -7.76
C ASP A 62 -12.13 9.98 -8.61
N GLY A 63 -11.51 10.06 -9.79
CA GLY A 63 -11.70 11.16 -10.73
C GLY A 63 -10.87 12.40 -10.46
N GLU A 64 -10.09 12.46 -9.39
CA GLU A 64 -9.25 13.60 -9.04
C GLU A 64 -7.77 13.31 -9.29
N ILE A 65 -7.08 14.27 -9.90
CA ILE A 65 -5.63 14.21 -10.07
C ILE A 65 -4.97 14.52 -8.72
N ILE A 66 -4.11 13.61 -8.28
CA ILE A 66 -3.38 13.75 -7.03
C ILE A 66 -2.05 14.47 -7.29
N ALA A 67 -1.93 15.68 -6.76
CA ALA A 67 -0.67 16.43 -6.76
C ALA A 67 0.09 16.17 -5.45
N TYR A 68 1.35 15.80 -5.57
CA TYR A 68 2.23 15.57 -4.42
C TYR A 68 3.68 15.84 -4.82
N LYS A 69 4.50 16.26 -3.85
CA LYS A 69 5.93 16.55 -4.03
C LYS A 69 6.83 15.47 -3.44
N ASN A 70 6.31 14.71 -2.48
CA ASN A 70 7.05 13.68 -1.76
C ASN A 70 6.08 12.63 -1.20
N ILE A 71 6.63 11.57 -0.63
CA ILE A 71 5.84 10.46 -0.08
C ILE A 71 4.94 10.92 1.07
N GLN A 72 5.37 11.86 1.90
CA GLN A 72 4.57 12.37 3.00
C GLN A 72 3.31 13.07 2.52
N GLU A 73 3.40 13.84 1.42
CA GLU A 73 2.20 14.43 0.79
C GLU A 73 1.31 13.37 0.17
N LEU A 74 1.89 12.34 -0.45
CA LEU A 74 1.13 11.20 -0.99
C LEU A 74 0.35 10.49 0.12
N MET A 75 0.95 10.29 1.28
CA MET A 75 0.27 9.72 2.45
C MET A 75 -0.86 10.60 2.99
N LYS A 76 -0.78 11.92 2.87
CA LYS A 76 -1.91 12.82 3.20
C LYS A 76 -3.13 12.56 2.31
N HIS A 77 -2.92 12.12 1.09
CA HIS A 77 -3.97 11.62 0.20
C HIS A 77 -4.39 10.18 0.49
N ARG A 78 -3.84 9.58 1.57
CA ARG A 78 -4.12 8.20 1.99
C ARG A 78 -3.70 7.15 0.96
N ILE A 79 -2.61 7.42 0.25
CA ILE A 79 -1.91 6.47 -0.59
C ILE A 79 -0.62 6.07 0.13
N ALA A 80 -0.49 4.79 0.49
CA ALA A 80 0.64 4.25 1.19
C ALA A 80 1.48 3.36 0.29
N LEU A 81 2.79 3.37 0.49
CA LEU A 81 3.78 2.64 -0.30
C LEU A 81 4.64 1.77 0.59
N MET A 82 4.95 0.56 0.16
CA MET A 82 5.93 -0.29 0.80
C MET A 82 6.68 -1.15 -0.23
N GLU A 83 7.99 -1.24 -0.09
CA GLU A 83 8.86 -2.11 -0.86
C GLU A 83 9.47 -3.19 0.04
N TYR A 84 9.45 -4.45 -0.41
CA TYR A 84 10.14 -5.52 0.33
C TYR A 84 11.64 -5.26 0.39
N GLY A 85 12.21 -5.45 1.60
CA GLY A 85 13.65 -5.26 1.82
C GLY A 85 14.09 -3.82 2.06
N ASN A 86 13.20 -2.84 1.94
CA ASN A 86 13.49 -1.46 2.30
C ASN A 86 13.10 -1.20 3.77
N HIS A 87 14.09 -1.19 4.65
CA HIS A 87 13.92 -1.05 6.10
C HIS A 87 13.94 0.40 6.59
N THR A 88 13.98 1.39 5.71
CA THR A 88 14.05 2.82 6.08
C THR A 88 12.82 3.30 6.87
N GLU A 89 11.76 2.51 6.86
CA GLU A 89 10.51 2.80 7.57
C GLU A 89 10.49 2.31 9.02
N ILE A 90 11.55 1.62 9.49
CA ILE A 90 11.68 1.10 10.85
C ILE A 90 12.65 1.97 11.64
N CYS A 91 12.16 2.51 12.75
CA CYS A 91 13.01 3.20 13.73
C CYS A 91 13.54 2.18 14.74
N GLU A 92 14.83 1.93 14.72
CA GLU A 92 15.49 0.91 15.56
C GLU A 92 15.36 1.17 17.06
N ASN A 93 15.18 2.44 17.44
CA ASN A 93 15.03 2.85 18.83
C ASN A 93 13.59 2.74 19.38
N LEU A 94 12.64 2.31 18.53
CA LEU A 94 11.25 2.16 18.89
C LEU A 94 10.87 0.67 19.01
N THR A 95 9.87 0.38 19.84
CA THR A 95 9.27 -0.95 19.90
C THR A 95 8.52 -1.26 18.58
N ASN A 96 8.18 -2.53 18.36
CA ASN A 96 7.36 -2.93 17.23
C ASN A 96 6.00 -2.21 17.22
N GLU A 97 5.35 -2.09 18.38
CA GLU A 97 4.11 -1.33 18.54
C GLU A 97 4.26 0.14 18.15
N GLU A 98 5.31 0.79 18.63
CA GLU A 98 5.57 2.19 18.31
C GLU A 98 5.85 2.39 16.82
N ASN A 99 6.59 1.49 16.20
CA ASN A 99 6.82 1.50 14.76
C ASN A 99 5.53 1.34 13.95
N ILE A 100 4.63 0.47 14.38
CA ILE A 100 3.32 0.29 13.72
C ILE A 100 2.50 1.56 13.77
N LEU A 101 2.56 2.29 14.87
CA LEU A 101 1.77 3.50 15.12
C LEU A 101 2.28 4.75 14.41
N LEU A 102 3.56 4.79 14.00
CA LEU A 102 4.20 6.00 13.47
C LEU A 102 3.38 6.82 12.45
N PRO A 103 2.85 6.26 11.37
CA PRO A 103 2.11 7.02 10.37
C PRO A 103 0.69 7.41 10.82
N THR A 104 0.18 6.78 11.85
CA THR A 104 -1.17 7.04 12.36
C THR A 104 -1.20 8.17 13.36
N TYR A 105 -0.05 8.62 13.84
CA TYR A 105 0.09 9.67 14.85
C TYR A 105 -0.70 10.95 14.57
N PRO A 106 -0.61 11.55 13.38
CA PRO A 106 -1.35 12.77 13.10
C PRO A 106 -2.87 12.59 13.10
N ARG A 107 -3.36 11.36 12.94
CA ARG A 107 -4.79 11.03 12.93
C ARG A 107 -5.33 10.70 14.32
N ILE A 108 -4.47 10.22 15.19
CA ILE A 108 -4.82 9.73 16.54
C ILE A 108 -4.54 10.80 17.60
N CYS A 109 -3.48 11.58 17.40
CA CYS A 109 -3.11 12.67 18.27
C CYS A 109 -3.84 13.93 17.86
N SER A 110 -4.90 14.29 18.56
CA SER A 110 -5.31 15.67 18.64
C SER A 110 -4.16 16.49 19.24
N ALA A 111 -4.07 17.77 18.89
CA ALA A 111 -2.93 18.68 19.08
C ALA A 111 -2.32 18.81 20.51
N PHE A 112 -2.66 17.97 21.47
CA PHE A 112 -2.26 18.11 22.87
C PHE A 112 -1.74 16.86 23.57
N GLY A 113 -1.08 15.95 22.87
CA GLY A 113 -0.17 15.02 23.53
C GLY A 113 -0.76 13.89 24.39
N PHE A 114 -1.99 13.47 24.21
CA PHE A 114 -2.58 12.28 24.86
C PHE A 114 -2.19 10.96 24.18
N TYR A 115 -1.03 10.94 23.63
CA TYR A 115 -0.47 9.95 22.76
C TYR A 115 -0.42 8.53 23.36
N GLN A 116 0.13 8.38 24.57
CA GLN A 116 0.33 7.06 25.18
C GLN A 116 -0.97 6.34 25.57
N LYS A 117 -2.01 7.08 25.98
CA LYS A 117 -3.30 6.48 26.32
C LYS A 117 -4.07 6.01 25.09
N GLN A 118 -3.96 6.73 23.99
CA GLN A 118 -4.64 6.36 22.73
C GLN A 118 -3.95 5.21 22.03
N GLN A 119 -2.61 5.11 22.09
CA GLN A 119 -1.86 3.95 21.62
C GLN A 119 -2.33 2.67 22.30
N LYS A 120 -2.42 2.72 23.62
CA LYS A 120 -2.85 1.59 24.44
C LYS A 120 -4.28 1.18 24.08
N TYR A 121 -5.18 2.14 23.91
CA TYR A 121 -6.58 1.93 23.57
C TYR A 121 -6.74 1.24 22.20
N ILE A 122 -6.02 1.67 21.16
CA ILE A 122 -6.13 1.12 19.81
C ILE A 122 -5.61 -0.30 19.74
N LEU A 123 -4.53 -0.61 20.46
CA LEU A 123 -3.94 -1.94 20.49
C LEU A 123 -4.66 -2.88 21.46
N GLU A 124 -5.18 -2.38 22.58
CA GLU A 124 -5.91 -3.16 23.57
C GLU A 124 -7.34 -3.50 23.14
N ASP A 125 -7.99 -2.65 22.34
CA ASP A 125 -9.40 -2.83 21.98
C ASP A 125 -9.64 -3.91 20.91
N ASN A 126 -8.60 -4.59 20.48
CA ASN A 126 -8.66 -5.67 19.47
C ASN A 126 -9.46 -5.26 18.20
N PHE A 127 -9.67 -3.94 18.04
CA PHE A 127 -10.51 -3.34 17.02
C PHE A 127 -10.07 -3.66 15.60
N LEU A 128 -8.79 -4.02 15.45
CA LEU A 128 -8.15 -4.32 14.17
C LEU A 128 -7.74 -5.79 14.04
N GLY A 129 -8.12 -6.65 14.98
CA GLY A 129 -7.69 -8.04 15.00
C GLY A 129 -6.17 -8.19 15.19
N LEU A 130 -5.51 -7.17 15.76
CA LEU A 130 -4.09 -7.21 16.05
C LEU A 130 -3.87 -7.86 17.42
N ASP A 131 -3.22 -9.00 17.44
CA ASP A 131 -2.77 -9.61 18.70
C ASP A 131 -1.47 -8.92 19.14
N ARG A 132 -1.52 -8.25 20.28
CA ARG A 132 -0.37 -7.55 20.87
C ARG A 132 0.83 -8.47 21.06
N ARG A 133 0.58 -9.71 21.45
CA ARG A 133 1.63 -10.71 21.67
C ARG A 133 2.33 -11.07 20.36
N ASP A 134 1.58 -11.23 19.28
CA ASP A 134 2.15 -11.50 17.96
C ASP A 134 3.02 -10.34 17.48
N ILE A 135 2.61 -9.10 17.78
CA ILE A 135 3.37 -7.90 17.45
C ILE A 135 4.69 -7.84 18.25
N GLU A 136 4.64 -8.08 19.54
CA GLU A 136 5.83 -8.05 20.41
C GLU A 136 6.88 -9.08 20.00
N LEU A 137 6.45 -10.21 19.46
CA LEU A 137 7.31 -11.33 19.05
C LEU A 137 7.92 -11.15 17.65
N LEU A 138 7.52 -10.15 16.88
CA LEU A 138 8.10 -9.89 15.56
C LEU A 138 9.58 -9.56 15.66
N ASN A 139 10.36 -10.16 14.76
CA ASN A 139 11.76 -9.80 14.60
C ASN A 139 11.88 -8.66 13.58
N PRO A 140 12.22 -7.42 13.98
CA PRO A 140 12.28 -6.29 13.06
C PRO A 140 13.38 -6.42 11.99
N GLU A 141 14.40 -7.27 12.20
CA GLU A 141 15.43 -7.49 11.19
C GLU A 141 14.93 -8.32 10.01
N THR A 142 14.10 -9.34 10.27
CA THR A 142 13.62 -10.28 9.23
C THR A 142 12.15 -10.11 8.90
N GLU A 143 11.36 -9.49 9.77
CA GLU A 143 9.91 -9.34 9.64
C GLU A 143 9.46 -7.87 9.59
N ALA A 144 10.35 -6.95 9.20
CA ALA A 144 10.02 -5.54 9.05
C ALA A 144 8.80 -5.31 8.12
N TRP A 145 8.66 -6.12 7.08
CA TRP A 145 7.53 -6.08 6.17
C TRP A 145 6.18 -6.40 6.85
N LYS A 146 6.17 -7.27 7.87
CA LYS A 146 4.96 -7.53 8.69
C LYS A 146 4.59 -6.31 9.53
N ILE A 147 5.58 -5.65 10.12
CA ILE A 147 5.39 -4.37 10.84
C ILE A 147 4.77 -3.35 9.90
N GLY A 148 5.25 -3.24 8.67
CA GLY A 148 4.67 -2.38 7.63
C GLY A 148 3.22 -2.71 7.29
N ILE A 149 2.88 -3.98 7.14
CA ILE A 149 1.49 -4.42 6.88
C ILE A 149 0.58 -4.07 8.06
N TYR A 150 0.97 -4.32 9.30
CA TYR A 150 0.20 -3.92 10.49
C TYR A 150 0.02 -2.41 10.56
N ARG A 151 1.07 -1.65 10.26
CA ARG A 151 1.04 -0.18 10.20
C ARG A 151 -0.03 0.31 9.24
N TYR A 152 -0.06 -0.21 8.02
CA TYR A 152 -1.01 0.21 7.01
C TYR A 152 -2.43 -0.33 7.25
N LYS A 153 -2.56 -1.45 7.93
CA LYS A 153 -3.85 -1.90 8.43
C LYS A 153 -4.46 -0.89 9.42
N LEU A 154 -3.65 -0.31 10.32
CA LEU A 154 -4.06 0.77 11.23
C LEU A 154 -4.27 2.10 10.51
N PHE A 155 -3.38 2.46 9.64
CA PHE A 155 -3.43 3.72 8.89
C PHE A 155 -4.69 3.80 8.01
N HIS A 156 -5.18 2.67 7.55
CA HIS A 156 -6.37 2.55 6.70
C HIS A 156 -6.26 3.41 5.43
N PRO A 157 -5.29 3.15 4.54
CA PRO A 157 -5.12 3.89 3.31
C PRO A 157 -6.30 3.66 2.36
N ARG A 158 -6.52 4.57 1.44
CA ARG A 158 -7.42 4.33 0.30
C ARG A 158 -6.79 3.35 -0.69
N VAL A 159 -5.49 3.51 -0.92
CA VAL A 159 -4.69 2.62 -1.76
C VAL A 159 -3.40 2.26 -1.04
N LEU A 160 -3.08 0.97 -0.99
CA LEU A 160 -1.81 0.44 -0.53
C LEU A 160 -1.06 -0.15 -1.72
N ILE A 161 0.12 0.38 -2.02
CA ILE A 161 0.97 -0.08 -3.11
C ILE A 161 2.15 -0.86 -2.52
N LEU A 162 2.27 -2.13 -2.90
CA LEU A 162 3.31 -3.04 -2.43
C LEU A 162 4.18 -3.47 -3.60
N LYS A 163 5.49 -3.29 -3.48
CA LYS A 163 6.46 -3.68 -4.52
C LYS A 163 7.27 -4.89 -4.12
N ASN A 164 7.36 -5.87 -5.00
CA ASN A 164 8.20 -7.07 -4.88
C ASN A 164 7.97 -7.87 -3.59
N MET A 165 6.74 -7.94 -3.11
CA MET A 165 6.42 -8.65 -1.88
C MET A 165 6.42 -10.17 -2.07
N LEU A 166 5.57 -10.66 -2.97
CA LEU A 166 5.23 -12.08 -3.05
C LEU A 166 6.40 -12.97 -3.48
N GLN A 167 7.23 -12.49 -4.37
CA GLN A 167 8.40 -13.25 -4.85
C GLN A 167 9.47 -13.50 -3.78
N ASN A 168 9.45 -12.72 -2.70
CA ASN A 168 10.43 -12.82 -1.60
C ASN A 168 9.90 -13.60 -0.39
N LEU A 169 8.65 -14.03 -0.42
CA LEU A 169 7.98 -14.70 0.68
C LEU A 169 7.86 -16.20 0.44
N ASN A 170 7.97 -16.98 1.50
CA ASN A 170 7.68 -18.41 1.46
C ASN A 170 6.15 -18.67 1.48
N VAL A 171 5.74 -19.91 1.30
CA VAL A 171 4.32 -20.31 1.21
C VAL A 171 3.50 -19.88 2.44
N ARG A 172 4.05 -20.02 3.64
CA ARG A 172 3.38 -19.64 4.89
C ARG A 172 3.23 -18.13 5.00
N GLU A 173 4.27 -17.39 4.62
CA GLU A 173 4.27 -15.94 4.62
C GLU A 173 3.30 -15.38 3.58
N VAL A 174 3.23 -15.97 2.39
CA VAL A 174 2.23 -15.60 1.37
C VAL A 174 0.82 -15.84 1.89
N ALA A 175 0.56 -16.97 2.54
CA ALA A 175 -0.77 -17.25 3.12
C ALA A 175 -1.14 -16.24 4.22
N TRP A 176 -0.18 -15.86 5.06
CA TRP A 176 -0.37 -14.80 6.06
C TRP A 176 -0.68 -13.46 5.40
N LEU A 177 0.13 -13.04 4.43
CA LEU A 177 -0.07 -11.78 3.72
C LEU A 177 -1.42 -11.73 3.01
N LYS A 178 -1.81 -12.80 2.32
CA LYS A 178 -3.12 -12.91 1.68
C LYS A 178 -4.25 -12.63 2.66
N ARG A 179 -4.20 -13.24 3.83
CA ARG A 179 -5.22 -13.04 4.88
C ARG A 179 -5.27 -11.58 5.34
N GLU A 180 -4.12 -10.97 5.60
CA GLU A 180 -4.03 -9.57 6.02
C GLU A 180 -4.52 -8.61 4.93
N LEU A 181 -4.17 -8.85 3.68
CA LEU A 181 -4.63 -8.03 2.55
C LEU A 181 -6.15 -8.14 2.34
N ARG A 182 -6.72 -9.34 2.53
CA ARG A 182 -8.19 -9.51 2.49
C ARG A 182 -8.90 -8.72 3.60
N GLU A 183 -8.33 -8.65 4.78
CA GLU A 183 -8.87 -7.83 5.86
C GLU A 183 -8.74 -6.33 5.56
N ILE A 184 -7.60 -5.90 5.02
CA ILE A 184 -7.36 -4.51 4.60
C ILE A 184 -8.40 -4.08 3.56
N VAL A 185 -8.60 -4.89 2.53
CA VAL A 185 -9.61 -4.64 1.48
C VAL A 185 -11.03 -4.70 2.03
N GLY A 186 -11.31 -5.64 2.91
CA GLY A 186 -12.62 -5.77 3.58
C GLY A 186 -13.01 -4.53 4.41
N ARG A 187 -12.05 -3.69 4.76
CA ARG A 187 -12.25 -2.41 5.46
C ARG A 187 -12.31 -1.20 4.54
N GLY A 188 -12.32 -1.41 3.23
CA GLY A 188 -12.51 -0.38 2.22
C GLY A 188 -11.24 0.11 1.53
N SER A 189 -10.06 -0.43 1.86
CA SER A 189 -8.84 -0.14 1.11
C SER A 189 -8.80 -0.90 -0.21
N SER A 190 -8.01 -0.41 -1.16
CA SER A 190 -7.63 -1.12 -2.38
C SER A 190 -6.14 -1.41 -2.33
N VAL A 191 -5.70 -2.53 -2.88
CA VAL A 191 -4.30 -2.95 -2.85
C VAL A 191 -3.77 -3.16 -4.26
N LEU A 192 -2.65 -2.49 -4.56
CA LEU A 192 -1.89 -2.68 -5.79
C LEU A 192 -0.60 -3.43 -5.48
N LEU A 193 -0.44 -4.59 -6.09
CA LEU A 193 0.80 -5.36 -6.05
C LEU A 193 1.58 -5.09 -7.33
N LEU A 194 2.80 -4.59 -7.21
CA LEU A 194 3.75 -4.46 -8.32
C LEU A 194 4.71 -5.64 -8.27
N GLU A 195 4.55 -6.56 -9.20
CA GLU A 195 5.27 -7.83 -9.21
C GLU A 195 5.77 -8.18 -10.61
N ASN A 196 6.75 -9.06 -10.70
CA ASN A 196 7.28 -9.53 -11.99
C ASN A 196 6.99 -11.00 -12.28
N GLU A 197 6.37 -11.72 -11.34
CA GLU A 197 6.00 -13.12 -11.52
C GLU A 197 4.51 -13.34 -11.32
N SER A 198 3.81 -13.81 -12.36
CA SER A 198 2.37 -14.06 -12.31
C SER A 198 1.99 -15.21 -11.39
N LYS A 199 2.82 -16.25 -11.32
CA LYS A 199 2.51 -17.51 -10.63
C LYS A 199 2.18 -17.31 -9.14
N VAL A 200 2.93 -16.44 -8.44
CA VAL A 200 2.68 -16.14 -7.02
C VAL A 200 1.50 -15.20 -6.81
N CYS A 201 1.10 -14.46 -7.83
CA CYS A 201 0.02 -13.48 -7.74
C CYS A 201 -1.37 -14.09 -7.87
N VAL A 202 -1.51 -15.21 -8.58
CA VAL A 202 -2.81 -15.82 -8.91
C VAL A 202 -3.65 -16.14 -7.67
N ASP A 203 -3.03 -16.61 -6.61
CA ASP A 203 -3.73 -16.99 -5.39
C ASP A 203 -4.06 -15.79 -4.48
N VAL A 204 -3.41 -14.66 -4.66
CA VAL A 204 -3.54 -13.49 -3.78
C VAL A 204 -4.40 -12.40 -4.41
N ALA A 205 -4.21 -12.10 -5.69
CA ALA A 205 -4.88 -11.03 -6.39
C ALA A 205 -6.28 -11.44 -6.90
N ASP A 206 -7.19 -10.49 -6.92
CA ASP A 206 -8.50 -10.65 -7.57
C ASP A 206 -8.37 -10.60 -9.09
N ARG A 207 -7.42 -9.83 -9.58
CA ARG A 207 -7.17 -9.60 -11.00
C ARG A 207 -5.68 -9.36 -11.26
N LEU A 208 -5.23 -9.81 -12.43
CA LEU A 208 -3.89 -9.55 -12.94
C LEU A 208 -3.98 -8.65 -14.16
N GLU A 209 -3.10 -7.68 -14.25
CA GLU A 209 -2.98 -6.76 -15.36
C GLU A 209 -1.50 -6.62 -15.74
N VAL A 210 -1.21 -6.57 -17.03
CA VAL A 210 0.16 -6.30 -17.52
C VAL A 210 0.36 -4.79 -17.59
N ILE A 211 1.48 -4.32 -17.06
CA ILE A 211 1.87 -2.91 -17.15
C ILE A 211 2.06 -2.54 -18.63
N ALA A 212 1.30 -1.55 -19.07
CA ALA A 212 1.28 -1.11 -20.47
C ALA A 212 2.55 -0.36 -20.90
#